data_45e03af5f8dc1fa169008b6e77b50f2b
#
_entry.id   45e03af5f8dc1fa169008b6e77b50f2b
#
_cell.length_a   1.000
_cell.length_b   1.000
_cell.length_c   1.000
_cell.angle_alpha   90.00
_cell.angle_beta   90.00
_cell.angle_gamma   90.00
#
_symmetry.space_group_name_H-M   'P 1'
#
loop_
_entity.id
_entity.type
_entity.pdbx_description
1 polymer ?
#
loop_
_entity_poly.entity_id
_entity_poly.type
_entity_poly.pdbx_seq_one_letter_code
_entity_poly.pdbx_strand_id
1 'polypeptide(L)'
;MPIRVMLMGLGPIGAAVARQVAARAGLKIVAAVDIDPAKVGKDAGDVVGLGRKLGVTVVADAAAALRKTRPQVAVLCTSSSLAKVFPQFEAVLKAKVPIVSTTEELAYPWRSHRALARRLDAVARKAKAAVVGTGVNPGFAMDALPITLTGICERVDRVRVDRVQDARIRRLPFQKKIGAGMTPEQFAQKVREGTVRHVGLTESVAMIADALGWTLERITDEIAPKIAEQPVASEFLRVERGQVCGIVQDGTGHRGGEPVIVLHMEAYLGAPETYDAIAITGVPNLEVKALGGFHGDVATAAITVNTIPKVLEAPPGLHTMRSLPIPSFFGGKVARSRAKTRPRRRAA
;
A
#
# COMPACT_ATOMS: atom_id res chain seq x y z
N MET A 1 17.89 14.47 -15.78
CA MET A 1 18.57 13.85 -14.62
C MET A 1 17.60 12.86 -13.96
N PRO A 2 18.06 11.76 -13.35
CA PRO A 2 17.19 10.83 -12.62
C PRO A 2 16.56 11.50 -11.39
N ILE A 3 15.36 11.04 -10.99
CA ILE A 3 14.70 11.47 -9.76
C ILE A 3 15.49 10.91 -8.57
N ARG A 4 15.83 11.75 -7.62
CA ARG A 4 16.62 11.43 -6.42
C ARG A 4 15.69 10.91 -5.33
N VAL A 5 15.80 9.61 -5.02
CA VAL A 5 14.90 8.89 -4.10
C VAL A 5 15.62 8.62 -2.77
N MET A 6 14.98 8.96 -1.68
CA MET A 6 15.33 8.51 -0.33
C MET A 6 14.44 7.32 0.05
N LEU A 7 15.03 6.28 0.60
CA LEU A 7 14.29 5.12 1.11
C LEU A 7 14.33 5.12 2.63
N MET A 8 13.18 4.85 3.27
CA MET A 8 13.05 4.70 4.71
C MET A 8 12.36 3.38 5.04
N GLY A 9 13.03 2.54 5.80
CA GLY A 9 12.64 1.15 6.08
C GLY A 9 13.08 0.21 4.97
N LEU A 10 14.09 -0.62 5.27
CA LEU A 10 14.65 -1.62 4.37
C LEU A 10 14.26 -3.04 4.81
N GLY A 11 13.03 -3.20 5.31
CA GLY A 11 12.38 -4.49 5.49
C GLY A 11 12.07 -5.15 4.13
N PRO A 12 11.39 -6.30 4.10
CA PRO A 12 11.14 -7.04 2.85
C PRO A 12 10.53 -6.19 1.73
N ILE A 13 9.52 -5.37 2.03
CA ILE A 13 8.88 -4.48 1.05
C ILE A 13 9.83 -3.34 0.65
N GLY A 14 10.47 -2.68 1.61
CA GLY A 14 11.43 -1.62 1.31
C GLY A 14 12.62 -2.10 0.48
N ALA A 15 13.10 -3.32 0.71
CA ALA A 15 14.14 -3.95 -0.12
C ALA A 15 13.63 -4.23 -1.55
N ALA A 16 12.40 -4.70 -1.71
CA ALA A 16 11.80 -4.89 -3.03
C ALA A 16 11.63 -3.56 -3.78
N VAL A 17 11.18 -2.50 -3.09
CA VAL A 17 11.12 -1.13 -3.64
C VAL A 17 12.52 -0.66 -4.04
N ALA A 18 13.53 -0.84 -3.18
CA ALA A 18 14.90 -0.44 -3.46
C ALA A 18 15.45 -1.10 -4.73
N ARG A 19 15.24 -2.41 -4.89
CA ARG A 19 15.66 -3.14 -6.10
C ARG A 19 14.98 -2.58 -7.36
N GLN A 20 13.68 -2.29 -7.31
CA GLN A 20 12.97 -1.70 -8.45
C GLN A 20 13.44 -0.27 -8.76
N VAL A 21 13.69 0.58 -7.74
CA VAL A 21 14.26 1.92 -7.93
C VAL A 21 15.64 1.83 -8.57
N ALA A 22 16.50 0.92 -8.10
CA ALA A 22 17.86 0.73 -8.62
C ALA A 22 17.91 0.16 -10.05
N ALA A 23 16.85 -0.51 -10.49
CA ALA A 23 16.73 -1.07 -11.84
C ALA A 23 16.23 -0.07 -12.88
N ARG A 24 15.74 1.12 -12.49
CA ARG A 24 15.13 2.09 -13.41
C ARG A 24 16.05 3.26 -13.71
N ALA A 25 16.37 3.47 -14.98
CA ALA A 25 17.26 4.55 -15.43
C ALA A 25 16.79 5.97 -15.04
N GLY A 26 15.48 6.16 -14.84
CA GLY A 26 14.87 7.42 -14.42
C GLY A 26 14.94 7.72 -12.92
N LEU A 27 15.44 6.80 -12.10
CA LEU A 27 15.50 6.90 -10.64
C LEU A 27 16.92 6.72 -10.13
N LYS A 28 17.23 7.32 -8.98
CA LYS A 28 18.52 7.15 -8.29
C LYS A 28 18.31 7.15 -6.78
N ILE A 29 18.69 6.07 -6.10
CA ILE A 29 18.75 6.04 -4.64
C ILE A 29 19.88 6.96 -4.20
N VAL A 30 19.57 7.95 -3.36
CA VAL A 30 20.55 8.92 -2.83
C VAL A 30 20.68 8.86 -1.31
N ALA A 31 19.73 8.23 -0.64
CA ALA A 31 19.75 7.98 0.80
C ALA A 31 18.96 6.70 1.13
N ALA A 32 19.41 6.02 2.15
CA ALA A 32 18.77 4.85 2.72
C ALA A 32 18.78 4.95 4.24
N VAL A 33 17.61 4.79 4.87
CA VAL A 33 17.42 4.92 6.32
C VAL A 33 16.76 3.67 6.86
N ASP A 34 17.35 3.10 7.89
CA ASP A 34 16.79 2.01 8.68
C ASP A 34 17.33 2.12 10.12
N ILE A 35 16.55 1.67 11.10
CA ILE A 35 16.95 1.69 12.52
C ILE A 35 17.56 0.37 12.99
N ASP A 36 17.53 -0.67 12.16
CA ASP A 36 18.08 -1.98 12.45
C ASP A 36 19.62 -1.92 12.51
N PRO A 37 20.24 -2.19 13.69
CA PRO A 37 21.69 -2.15 13.82
C PRO A 37 22.42 -3.11 12.86
N ALA A 38 21.74 -4.19 12.43
CA ALA A 38 22.31 -5.13 11.49
C ALA A 38 22.46 -4.55 10.07
N LYS A 39 21.79 -3.43 9.75
CA LYS A 39 21.79 -2.76 8.45
C LYS A 39 22.54 -1.44 8.46
N VAL A 40 22.47 -0.70 9.56
CA VAL A 40 23.13 0.61 9.69
C VAL A 40 24.65 0.47 9.50
N GLY A 41 25.23 1.38 8.73
CA GLY A 41 26.66 1.38 8.37
C GLY A 41 27.00 0.55 7.13
N LYS A 42 26.10 -0.33 6.65
CA LYS A 42 26.32 -1.13 5.43
C LYS A 42 25.89 -0.40 4.17
N ASP A 43 26.40 -0.82 3.02
CA ASP A 43 25.91 -0.33 1.73
C ASP A 43 24.46 -0.80 1.48
N ALA A 44 23.61 0.11 1.02
CA ALA A 44 22.21 -0.19 0.75
C ALA A 44 22.04 -1.30 -0.30
N GLY A 45 22.94 -1.42 -1.28
CA GLY A 45 22.92 -2.48 -2.28
C GLY A 45 23.13 -3.86 -1.67
N ASP A 46 24.04 -3.97 -0.71
CA ASP A 46 24.28 -5.22 0.03
C ASP A 46 23.08 -5.57 0.91
N VAL A 47 22.54 -4.58 1.65
CA VAL A 47 21.38 -4.76 2.54
C VAL A 47 20.14 -5.25 1.80
N VAL A 48 19.90 -4.77 0.58
CA VAL A 48 18.70 -5.14 -0.20
C VAL A 48 18.93 -6.30 -1.19
N GLY A 49 20.12 -6.89 -1.18
CA GLY A 49 20.46 -8.06 -2.00
C GLY A 49 20.53 -7.74 -3.50
N LEU A 50 21.14 -6.62 -3.89
CA LEU A 50 21.32 -6.24 -5.30
C LEU A 50 22.48 -6.95 -6.01
N GLY A 51 23.35 -7.66 -5.26
CA GLY A 51 24.58 -8.24 -5.82
C GLY A 51 25.63 -7.21 -6.25
N ARG A 52 25.40 -5.92 -5.98
CA ARG A 52 26.34 -4.83 -6.24
C ARG A 52 26.16 -3.68 -5.26
N LYS A 53 27.22 -2.95 -4.97
CA LYS A 53 27.17 -1.74 -4.14
C LYS A 53 26.49 -0.59 -4.89
N LEU A 54 25.78 0.24 -4.12
CA LEU A 54 25.15 1.48 -4.59
C LEU A 54 26.00 2.72 -4.24
N GLY A 55 26.99 2.60 -3.33
CA GLY A 55 27.71 3.74 -2.77
C GLY A 55 26.83 4.58 -1.84
N VAL A 56 25.76 4.00 -1.28
CA VAL A 56 24.81 4.65 -0.37
C VAL A 56 24.82 3.88 0.95
N THR A 57 25.41 4.47 1.97
CA THR A 57 25.43 3.89 3.33
C THR A 57 24.06 4.03 3.99
N VAL A 58 23.57 2.95 4.59
CA VAL A 58 22.36 2.97 5.41
C VAL A 58 22.65 3.70 6.72
N VAL A 59 21.82 4.67 7.08
CA VAL A 59 21.96 5.49 8.30
C VAL A 59 20.68 5.44 9.13
N ALA A 60 20.82 5.68 10.45
CA ALA A 60 19.65 5.76 11.35
C ALA A 60 19.01 7.16 11.37
N ASP A 61 19.81 8.22 11.17
CA ASP A 61 19.35 9.61 11.23
C ASP A 61 18.78 10.07 9.88
N ALA A 62 17.45 10.04 9.79
CA ALA A 62 16.72 10.53 8.61
C ALA A 62 16.92 12.03 8.37
N ALA A 63 17.03 12.84 9.44
CA ALA A 63 17.16 14.29 9.29
C ALA A 63 18.54 14.68 8.73
N ALA A 64 19.61 14.01 9.18
CA ALA A 64 20.95 14.19 8.62
C ALA A 64 21.01 13.74 7.16
N ALA A 65 20.37 12.58 6.83
CA ALA A 65 20.27 12.07 5.47
C ALA A 65 19.55 13.06 4.54
N LEU A 66 18.41 13.63 4.95
CA LEU A 66 17.65 14.63 4.20
C LEU A 66 18.50 15.89 3.89
N ARG A 67 19.17 16.44 4.91
CA ARG A 67 20.04 17.62 4.74
C ARG A 67 21.18 17.36 3.78
N LYS A 68 21.88 16.23 3.94
CA LYS A 68 23.07 15.86 3.14
C LYS A 68 22.71 15.56 1.69
N THR A 69 21.64 14.81 1.46
CA THR A 69 21.36 14.25 0.13
C THR A 69 20.30 15.03 -0.66
N ARG A 70 19.47 15.85 -0.02
CA ARG A 70 18.41 16.65 -0.65
C ARG A 70 17.59 15.84 -1.67
N PRO A 71 16.91 14.75 -1.27
CA PRO A 71 16.14 13.92 -2.17
C PRO A 71 14.95 14.70 -2.74
N GLN A 72 14.45 14.27 -3.90
CA GLN A 72 13.24 14.84 -4.52
C GLN A 72 11.96 14.15 -4.06
N VAL A 73 12.07 12.91 -3.58
CA VAL A 73 10.97 12.12 -3.04
C VAL A 73 11.51 11.18 -1.97
N ALA A 74 10.71 10.93 -0.93
CA ALA A 74 10.96 9.88 0.05
C ALA A 74 9.94 8.76 -0.11
N VAL A 75 10.40 7.51 -0.03
CA VAL A 75 9.55 6.32 0.01
C VAL A 75 9.68 5.70 1.38
N LEU A 76 8.55 5.61 2.11
CA LEU A 76 8.48 5.09 3.49
C LEU A 76 7.80 3.72 3.52
N CYS A 77 8.54 2.71 4.01
CA CYS A 77 8.10 1.33 4.14
C CYS A 77 8.36 0.81 5.57
N THR A 78 7.99 1.60 6.60
CA THR A 78 8.43 1.36 7.99
C THR A 78 7.39 0.70 8.87
N SER A 79 6.09 1.01 8.72
CA SER A 79 5.01 0.42 9.52
C SER A 79 3.65 0.60 8.83
N SER A 80 2.71 -0.30 9.17
CA SER A 80 1.30 -0.20 8.75
C SER A 80 0.53 0.91 9.49
N SER A 81 0.98 1.28 10.71
CA SER A 81 0.27 2.23 11.58
C SER A 81 0.63 3.68 11.30
N LEU A 82 -0.37 4.48 10.95
CA LEU A 82 -0.24 5.91 10.70
C LEU A 82 0.28 6.67 11.94
N ALA A 83 -0.21 6.31 13.13
CA ALA A 83 0.22 6.96 14.37
C ALA A 83 1.71 6.75 14.65
N LYS A 84 2.22 5.51 14.41
CA LYS A 84 3.64 5.18 14.62
C LYS A 84 4.56 5.88 13.63
N VAL A 85 4.14 6.07 12.38
CA VAL A 85 4.99 6.67 11.34
C VAL A 85 4.83 8.18 11.24
N PHE A 86 3.85 8.77 11.90
CA PHE A 86 3.53 10.19 11.80
C PHE A 86 4.75 11.12 12.04
N PRO A 87 5.61 10.89 13.06
CA PRO A 87 6.81 11.71 13.26
C PRO A 87 7.79 11.64 12.07
N GLN A 88 7.85 10.50 11.37
CA GLN A 88 8.69 10.35 10.17
C GLN A 88 8.16 11.20 9.03
N PHE A 89 6.83 11.23 8.82
CA PHE A 89 6.20 12.10 7.83
C PHE A 89 6.50 13.57 8.12
N GLU A 90 6.33 14.02 9.38
CA GLU A 90 6.64 15.39 9.75
C GLU A 90 8.11 15.77 9.46
N ALA A 91 9.05 14.87 9.78
CA ALA A 91 10.47 15.12 9.55
C ALA A 91 10.79 15.28 8.04
N VAL A 92 10.22 14.43 7.19
CA VAL A 92 10.40 14.49 5.73
C VAL A 92 9.73 15.73 5.15
N LEU A 93 8.50 16.05 5.59
CA LEU A 93 7.76 17.23 5.13
C LEU A 93 8.42 18.53 5.56
N LYS A 94 9.03 18.62 6.75
CA LYS A 94 9.84 19.77 7.16
C LYS A 94 10.98 20.07 6.17
N ALA A 95 11.52 19.03 5.53
CA ALA A 95 12.50 19.17 4.46
C ALA A 95 11.87 19.48 3.08
N LYS A 96 10.56 19.66 3.00
CA LYS A 96 9.77 19.93 1.77
C LYS A 96 9.87 18.81 0.73
N VAL A 97 10.00 17.58 1.17
CA VAL A 97 10.13 16.40 0.32
C VAL A 97 8.77 15.67 0.24
N PRO A 98 8.22 15.46 -0.97
CA PRO A 98 7.03 14.64 -1.18
C PRO A 98 7.25 13.18 -0.73
N ILE A 99 6.14 12.51 -0.37
CA ILE A 99 6.19 11.17 0.23
C ILE A 99 5.27 10.21 -0.50
N VAL A 100 5.80 9.02 -0.84
CA VAL A 100 5.04 7.82 -1.16
C VAL A 100 5.23 6.82 -0.01
N SER A 101 4.16 6.27 0.54
CA SER A 101 4.27 5.34 1.67
C SER A 101 3.46 4.08 1.48
N THR A 102 3.99 2.96 1.98
CA THR A 102 3.26 1.69 2.06
C THR A 102 2.53 1.50 3.39
N THR A 103 2.37 2.58 4.17
CA THR A 103 1.57 2.55 5.41
C THR A 103 0.11 2.31 5.08
N GLU A 104 -0.40 1.14 5.44
CA GLU A 104 -1.73 0.66 5.06
C GLU A 104 -2.84 1.58 5.58
N GLU A 105 -2.77 2.05 6.85
CA GLU A 105 -3.73 3.02 7.43
C GLU A 105 -3.73 4.39 6.71
N LEU A 106 -2.69 4.70 5.93
CA LEU A 106 -2.62 5.95 5.16
C LEU A 106 -3.37 5.87 3.82
N ALA A 107 -3.77 4.68 3.36
CA ALA A 107 -4.45 4.54 2.07
C ALA A 107 -5.74 5.37 2.01
N TYR A 108 -6.53 5.38 3.09
CA TYR A 108 -7.70 6.26 3.25
C TYR A 108 -7.92 6.62 4.73
N PRO A 109 -7.14 7.55 5.32
CA PRO A 109 -7.15 7.81 6.76
C PRO A 109 -8.32 8.70 7.24
N TRP A 110 -9.13 9.22 6.33
CA TRP A 110 -10.17 10.21 6.62
C TRP A 110 -11.31 9.70 7.53
N ARG A 111 -11.48 8.40 7.61
CA ARG A 111 -12.46 7.77 8.49
C ARG A 111 -11.83 7.40 9.84
N SER A 112 -10.91 6.44 9.85
CA SER A 112 -10.38 5.83 11.08
C SER A 112 -9.39 6.72 11.82
N HIS A 113 -8.70 7.63 11.10
CA HIS A 113 -7.63 8.47 11.63
C HIS A 113 -7.82 9.95 11.28
N ARG A 114 -9.08 10.45 11.33
CA ARG A 114 -9.46 11.78 10.84
C ARG A 114 -8.61 12.92 11.38
N ALA A 115 -8.28 12.91 12.68
CA ALA A 115 -7.45 13.95 13.30
C ALA A 115 -6.01 13.93 12.75
N LEU A 116 -5.40 12.74 12.63
CA LEU A 116 -4.06 12.58 12.05
C LEU A 116 -4.05 12.94 10.56
N ALA A 117 -5.08 12.55 9.81
CA ALA A 117 -5.22 12.87 8.40
C ALA A 117 -5.26 14.41 8.17
N ARG A 118 -6.10 15.13 8.93
CA ARG A 118 -6.17 16.59 8.88
C ARG A 118 -4.84 17.26 9.23
N ARG A 119 -4.18 16.76 10.28
CA ARG A 119 -2.87 17.27 10.69
C ARG A 119 -1.81 17.03 9.61
N LEU A 120 -1.78 15.82 9.03
CA LEU A 120 -0.84 15.47 7.96
C LEU A 120 -1.09 16.31 6.70
N ASP A 121 -2.36 16.50 6.30
CA ASP A 121 -2.72 17.37 5.18
C ASP A 121 -2.26 18.82 5.40
N ALA A 122 -2.50 19.38 6.58
CA ALA A 122 -2.07 20.73 6.93
C ALA A 122 -0.52 20.88 6.89
N VAL A 123 0.21 19.89 7.43
CA VAL A 123 1.69 19.86 7.40
C VAL A 123 2.19 19.76 5.97
N ALA A 124 1.60 18.89 5.15
CA ALA A 124 1.97 18.69 3.75
C ALA A 124 1.71 19.96 2.91
N ARG A 125 0.56 20.61 3.09
CA ARG A 125 0.24 21.90 2.43
C ARG A 125 1.22 23.00 2.84
N LYS A 126 1.52 23.14 4.12
CA LYS A 126 2.51 24.11 4.64
C LYS A 126 3.90 23.84 4.06
N ALA A 127 4.29 22.58 3.93
CA ALA A 127 5.55 22.15 3.33
C ALA A 127 5.59 22.35 1.80
N LYS A 128 4.45 22.61 1.14
CA LYS A 128 4.29 22.60 -0.32
C LYS A 128 4.69 21.27 -0.94
N ALA A 129 4.36 20.16 -0.28
CA ALA A 129 4.69 18.80 -0.68
C ALA A 129 3.43 17.92 -0.64
N ALA A 130 3.41 16.88 -1.47
CA ALA A 130 2.31 15.90 -1.50
C ALA A 130 2.71 14.63 -0.72
N VAL A 131 1.71 13.98 -0.12
CA VAL A 131 1.85 12.69 0.57
C VAL A 131 0.78 11.74 0.05
N VAL A 132 1.14 10.48 -0.18
CA VAL A 132 0.20 9.43 -0.57
C VAL A 132 0.54 8.10 0.09
N GLY A 133 -0.51 7.40 0.57
CA GLY A 133 -0.45 5.99 0.92
C GLY A 133 -0.82 5.12 -0.27
N THR A 134 -0.05 4.06 -0.53
CA THR A 134 -0.29 3.12 -1.64
C THR A 134 0.29 1.74 -1.34
N GLY A 135 -0.18 0.76 -2.08
CA GLY A 135 0.22 -0.64 -2.04
C GLY A 135 -0.65 -1.44 -3.00
N VAL A 136 -0.47 -2.76 -3.05
CA VAL A 136 -1.38 -3.60 -3.83
C VAL A 136 -2.73 -3.73 -3.14
N ASN A 137 -2.74 -3.76 -1.81
CA ASN A 137 -3.93 -3.82 -0.96
C ASN A 137 -3.56 -3.41 0.48
N PRO A 138 -4.10 -2.28 0.97
CA PRO A 138 -4.87 -1.25 0.28
C PRO A 138 -4.02 -0.40 -0.68
N GLY A 139 -4.66 0.25 -1.65
CA GLY A 139 -4.05 1.21 -2.56
C GLY A 139 -4.18 0.89 -4.05
N PHE A 140 -4.61 -0.35 -4.42
CA PHE A 140 -4.84 -0.69 -5.82
C PHE A 140 -5.92 -1.76 -6.04
N ALA A 141 -5.65 -3.04 -5.69
CA ALA A 141 -6.46 -4.17 -6.12
C ALA A 141 -7.90 -4.14 -5.64
N MET A 142 -8.11 -3.73 -4.38
CA MET A 142 -9.41 -3.75 -3.71
C MET A 142 -10.00 -2.33 -3.52
N ASP A 143 -9.42 -1.32 -4.16
CA ASP A 143 -9.91 0.06 -4.08
C ASP A 143 -9.71 0.84 -5.39
N ALA A 144 -8.51 1.29 -5.74
CA ALA A 144 -8.27 2.14 -6.91
C ALA A 144 -8.68 1.47 -8.23
N LEU A 145 -8.47 0.16 -8.37
CA LEU A 145 -8.84 -0.58 -9.57
C LEU A 145 -10.37 -0.70 -9.73
N PRO A 146 -11.14 -1.18 -8.73
CA PRO A 146 -12.60 -1.16 -8.85
C PRO A 146 -13.15 0.26 -9.03
N ILE A 147 -12.63 1.29 -8.35
CA ILE A 147 -13.01 2.68 -8.58
C ILE A 147 -12.81 3.07 -10.05
N THR A 148 -11.67 2.72 -10.63
CA THR A 148 -11.36 3.01 -12.04
C THR A 148 -12.36 2.34 -12.99
N LEU A 149 -12.74 1.10 -12.71
CA LEU A 149 -13.71 0.37 -13.53
C LEU A 149 -15.11 0.98 -13.47
N THR A 150 -15.51 1.61 -12.36
CA THR A 150 -16.79 2.33 -12.29
C THR A 150 -16.89 3.50 -13.24
N GLY A 151 -15.77 4.01 -13.76
CA GLY A 151 -15.72 5.13 -14.69
C GLY A 151 -16.36 4.84 -16.07
N ILE A 152 -16.67 3.56 -16.37
CA ILE A 152 -17.40 3.16 -17.59
C ILE A 152 -18.84 2.71 -17.28
N CYS A 153 -19.33 2.93 -16.06
CA CYS A 153 -20.69 2.61 -15.65
C CYS A 153 -21.54 3.89 -15.62
N GLU A 154 -22.74 3.82 -16.20
CA GLU A 154 -23.77 4.87 -16.07
C GLU A 154 -24.34 4.89 -14.64
N ARG A 155 -24.49 3.69 -14.03
CA ARG A 155 -24.98 3.50 -12.67
C ARG A 155 -24.22 2.36 -12.00
N VAL A 156 -23.93 2.54 -10.71
CA VAL A 156 -23.35 1.52 -9.84
C VAL A 156 -24.28 1.30 -8.65
N ASP A 157 -24.69 0.06 -8.44
CA ASP A 157 -25.58 -0.35 -7.35
C ASP A 157 -24.79 -1.11 -6.27
N ARG A 158 -23.80 -1.92 -6.68
CA ARG A 158 -22.95 -2.72 -5.77
C ARG A 158 -21.55 -2.91 -6.35
N VAL A 159 -20.55 -2.99 -5.45
CA VAL A 159 -19.17 -3.36 -5.78
C VAL A 159 -18.76 -4.55 -4.91
N ARG A 160 -18.33 -5.64 -5.54
CA ARG A 160 -17.72 -6.79 -4.87
C ARG A 160 -16.30 -6.99 -5.40
N VAL A 161 -15.36 -7.22 -4.50
CA VAL A 161 -13.99 -7.58 -4.85
C VAL A 161 -13.61 -8.84 -4.08
N ASP A 162 -13.17 -9.86 -4.80
CA ASP A 162 -12.66 -11.10 -4.23
C ASP A 162 -11.16 -11.19 -4.50
N ARG A 163 -10.41 -11.47 -3.46
CA ARG A 163 -8.96 -11.65 -3.52
C ARG A 163 -8.57 -12.95 -2.83
N VAL A 164 -8.22 -13.97 -3.60
CA VAL A 164 -7.81 -15.28 -3.10
C VAL A 164 -6.33 -15.50 -3.40
N GLN A 165 -5.56 -15.84 -2.36
CA GLN A 165 -4.11 -15.99 -2.47
C GLN A 165 -3.61 -17.31 -1.85
N ASP A 166 -2.82 -18.06 -2.61
CA ASP A 166 -2.03 -19.14 -2.02
C ASP A 166 -0.84 -18.57 -1.24
N ALA A 167 -0.89 -18.71 0.08
CA ALA A 167 0.13 -18.19 0.96
C ALA A 167 1.41 -19.04 1.00
N ARG A 168 1.47 -20.20 0.35
CA ARG A 168 2.68 -21.04 0.28
C ARG A 168 3.86 -20.32 -0.36
N ILE A 169 3.58 -19.47 -1.36
CA ILE A 169 4.60 -18.69 -2.08
C ILE A 169 4.99 -17.39 -1.39
N ARG A 170 4.37 -17.09 -0.24
CA ARG A 170 4.62 -15.85 0.50
C ARG A 170 5.65 -16.08 1.60
N ARG A 171 6.40 -15.03 1.93
CA ARG A 171 7.42 -15.04 2.99
C ARG A 171 6.86 -15.42 4.36
N LEU A 172 7.67 -16.06 5.21
CA LEU A 172 7.29 -16.52 6.55
C LEU A 172 6.58 -15.46 7.43
N PRO A 173 7.01 -14.17 7.50
CA PRO A 173 6.30 -13.17 8.29
C PRO A 173 4.84 -12.96 7.86
N PHE A 174 4.54 -13.10 6.56
CA PHE A 174 3.16 -13.05 6.06
C PHE A 174 2.37 -14.27 6.50
N GLN A 175 2.92 -15.48 6.36
CA GLN A 175 2.27 -16.72 6.79
C GLN A 175 1.94 -16.71 8.28
N LYS A 176 2.85 -16.17 9.13
CA LYS A 176 2.58 -15.95 10.56
C LYS A 176 1.49 -14.90 10.81
N LYS A 177 1.49 -13.79 10.04
CA LYS A 177 0.50 -12.70 10.16
C LYS A 177 -0.93 -13.18 9.87
N ILE A 178 -1.10 -14.18 9.00
CA ILE A 178 -2.41 -14.78 8.69
C ILE A 178 -2.77 -15.96 9.60
N GLY A 179 -1.99 -16.24 10.63
CA GLY A 179 -2.26 -17.27 11.64
C GLY A 179 -1.92 -18.69 11.24
N ALA A 180 -1.17 -18.91 10.17
CA ALA A 180 -0.81 -20.27 9.73
C ALA A 180 0.00 -21.03 10.80
N GLY A 181 -0.43 -22.27 11.10
CA GLY A 181 0.13 -23.16 12.11
C GLY A 181 -0.44 -22.97 13.53
N MET A 182 -1.36 -22.02 13.73
CA MET A 182 -2.04 -21.81 15.03
C MET A 182 -3.18 -22.82 15.24
N THR A 183 -3.56 -23.04 16.50
CA THR A 183 -4.87 -23.65 16.78
C THR A 183 -5.99 -22.62 16.58
N PRO A 184 -7.25 -23.04 16.38
CA PRO A 184 -8.39 -22.11 16.27
C PRO A 184 -8.51 -21.17 17.47
N GLU A 185 -8.21 -21.64 18.67
CA GLU A 185 -8.28 -20.86 19.92
C GLU A 185 -7.18 -19.79 19.96
N GLN A 186 -5.94 -20.16 19.58
CA GLN A 186 -4.84 -19.21 19.45
C GLN A 186 -5.13 -18.14 18.41
N PHE A 187 -5.69 -18.54 17.26
CA PHE A 187 -6.11 -17.62 16.21
C PHE A 187 -7.16 -16.63 16.74
N ALA A 188 -8.22 -17.13 17.38
CA ALA A 188 -9.26 -16.27 17.95
C ALA A 188 -8.72 -15.29 18.99
N GLN A 189 -7.77 -15.71 19.83
CA GLN A 189 -7.07 -14.81 20.74
C GLN A 189 -6.29 -13.74 20.00
N LYS A 190 -5.50 -14.11 18.97
CA LYS A 190 -4.68 -13.17 18.19
C LYS A 190 -5.52 -12.18 17.37
N VAL A 191 -6.71 -12.58 16.92
CA VAL A 191 -7.68 -11.67 16.30
C VAL A 191 -8.18 -10.64 17.32
N ARG A 192 -8.55 -11.05 18.55
CA ARG A 192 -8.94 -10.12 19.62
C ARG A 192 -7.81 -9.14 20.00
N GLU A 193 -6.57 -9.60 19.98
CA GLU A 193 -5.38 -8.77 20.21
C GLU A 193 -5.04 -7.84 19.01
N GLY A 194 -5.72 -7.99 17.86
CA GLY A 194 -5.48 -7.23 16.66
C GLY A 194 -4.16 -7.56 15.94
N THR A 195 -3.52 -8.69 16.27
CA THR A 195 -2.22 -9.10 15.71
C THR A 195 -2.35 -10.00 14.48
N VAL A 196 -3.47 -10.75 14.36
CA VAL A 196 -3.84 -11.53 13.18
C VAL A 196 -4.96 -10.79 12.46
N ARG A 197 -4.60 -10.09 11.39
CA ARG A 197 -5.54 -9.39 10.48
C ARG A 197 -4.80 -8.87 9.26
N HIS A 198 -5.53 -8.63 8.19
CA HIS A 198 -5.07 -7.74 7.13
C HIS A 198 -5.53 -6.31 7.44
N VAL A 199 -4.60 -5.35 7.44
CA VAL A 199 -4.91 -3.94 7.68
C VAL A 199 -5.29 -3.28 6.36
N GLY A 200 -6.38 -2.49 6.34
CA GLY A 200 -6.72 -1.64 5.21
C GLY A 200 -8.02 -1.97 4.48
N LEU A 201 -8.75 -3.07 4.80
CA LEU A 201 -10.03 -3.35 4.14
C LEU A 201 -11.07 -2.27 4.44
N THR A 202 -11.15 -1.80 5.67
CA THR A 202 -12.08 -0.73 6.06
C THR A 202 -11.73 0.61 5.39
N GLU A 203 -10.44 0.87 5.18
CA GLU A 203 -9.92 2.03 4.44
C GLU A 203 -10.32 1.94 2.96
N SER A 204 -10.16 0.75 2.35
CA SER A 204 -10.55 0.51 0.94
C SER A 204 -12.06 0.64 0.75
N VAL A 205 -12.90 0.06 1.65
CA VAL A 205 -14.37 0.26 1.63
C VAL A 205 -14.72 1.74 1.69
N ALA A 206 -14.11 2.49 2.62
CA ALA A 206 -14.37 3.92 2.78
C ALA A 206 -13.92 4.74 1.57
N MET A 207 -12.80 4.38 0.92
CA MET A 207 -12.31 5.03 -0.30
C MET A 207 -13.24 4.78 -1.49
N ILE A 208 -13.76 3.56 -1.67
CA ILE A 208 -14.75 3.26 -2.71
C ILE A 208 -16.02 4.06 -2.47
N ALA A 209 -16.56 4.04 -1.24
CA ALA A 209 -17.77 4.78 -0.90
C ALA A 209 -17.63 6.28 -1.20
N ASP A 210 -16.49 6.89 -0.79
CA ASP A 210 -16.22 8.30 -1.06
C ASP A 210 -16.10 8.58 -2.57
N ALA A 211 -15.51 7.66 -3.33
CA ALA A 211 -15.40 7.80 -4.79
C ALA A 211 -16.77 7.79 -5.49
N LEU A 212 -17.69 6.95 -5.00
CA LEU A 212 -19.04 6.82 -5.53
C LEU A 212 -20.04 7.84 -4.94
N GLY A 213 -19.59 8.72 -4.02
CA GLY A 213 -20.46 9.66 -3.31
C GLY A 213 -21.46 8.97 -2.37
N TRP A 214 -21.14 7.77 -1.88
CA TRP A 214 -22.03 7.00 -1.01
C TRP A 214 -21.77 7.30 0.46
N THR A 215 -22.83 7.60 1.19
CA THR A 215 -22.80 7.64 2.66
C THR A 215 -23.14 6.25 3.18
N LEU A 216 -22.18 5.60 3.82
CA LEU A 216 -22.36 4.30 4.46
C LEU A 216 -22.83 4.48 5.90
N GLU A 217 -23.82 3.70 6.31
CA GLU A 217 -24.31 3.63 7.69
C GLU A 217 -23.29 2.96 8.60
N ARG A 218 -22.67 1.90 8.08
CA ARG A 218 -21.75 1.06 8.82
C ARG A 218 -20.70 0.45 7.89
N ILE A 219 -19.48 0.27 8.39
CA ILE A 219 -18.45 -0.60 7.80
C ILE A 219 -18.12 -1.67 8.84
N THR A 220 -18.15 -2.94 8.44
CA THR A 220 -17.72 -4.09 9.25
C THR A 220 -16.41 -4.64 8.73
N ASP A 221 -15.66 -5.33 9.62
CA ASP A 221 -14.41 -6.03 9.33
C ASP A 221 -14.46 -7.36 10.09
N GLU A 222 -14.80 -8.44 9.38
CA GLU A 222 -15.04 -9.76 9.95
C GLU A 222 -13.89 -10.68 9.59
N ILE A 223 -13.34 -11.36 10.58
CA ILE A 223 -12.15 -12.20 10.44
C ILE A 223 -12.46 -13.61 10.91
N ALA A 224 -12.23 -14.60 10.05
CA ALA A 224 -12.38 -16.01 10.33
C ALA A 224 -11.10 -16.80 9.99
N PRO A 225 -10.82 -17.92 10.70
CA PRO A 225 -9.75 -18.80 10.34
C PRO A 225 -10.13 -19.66 9.13
N LYS A 226 -9.16 -19.91 8.24
CA LYS A 226 -9.23 -21.01 7.28
C LYS A 226 -8.60 -22.22 7.92
N ILE A 227 -9.37 -23.30 8.09
CA ILE A 227 -8.91 -24.53 8.74
C ILE A 227 -8.39 -25.51 7.67
N ALA A 228 -7.24 -26.11 7.94
CA ALA A 228 -6.68 -27.14 7.06
C ALA A 228 -7.47 -28.44 7.16
N GLU A 229 -8.06 -28.89 6.06
CA GLU A 229 -8.80 -30.16 5.95
C GLU A 229 -7.84 -31.37 5.83
N GLN A 230 -6.64 -31.11 5.35
CA GLN A 230 -5.51 -32.06 5.23
C GLN A 230 -4.19 -31.34 5.51
N PRO A 231 -3.11 -32.05 5.82
CA PRO A 231 -1.81 -31.43 6.02
C PRO A 231 -1.37 -30.65 4.79
N VAL A 232 -0.88 -29.42 5.00
CA VAL A 232 -0.35 -28.57 3.95
C VAL A 232 0.98 -27.94 4.38
N ALA A 233 1.94 -27.83 3.47
CA ALA A 233 3.25 -27.29 3.77
C ALA A 233 3.65 -26.17 2.79
N SER A 234 4.45 -25.25 3.29
CA SER A 234 5.24 -24.29 2.51
C SER A 234 6.73 -24.60 2.69
N GLU A 235 7.60 -23.78 2.09
CA GLU A 235 9.03 -23.80 2.36
C GLU A 235 9.36 -23.55 3.86
N PHE A 236 8.49 -22.84 4.58
CA PHE A 236 8.80 -22.30 5.92
C PHE A 236 8.11 -23.03 7.07
N LEU A 237 6.95 -23.63 6.85
CA LEU A 237 6.17 -24.29 7.89
C LEU A 237 5.24 -25.34 7.33
N ARG A 238 4.87 -26.29 8.19
CA ARG A 238 3.86 -27.30 7.95
C ARG A 238 2.67 -27.05 8.86
N VAL A 239 1.48 -27.16 8.33
CA VAL A 239 0.20 -27.02 9.01
C VAL A 239 -0.49 -28.38 8.97
N GLU A 240 -0.87 -28.89 10.12
CA GLU A 240 -1.55 -30.17 10.24
C GLU A 240 -3.08 -30.00 10.11
N ARG A 241 -3.77 -31.12 9.82
CA ARG A 241 -5.24 -31.14 9.77
C ARG A 241 -5.85 -30.57 11.07
N GLY A 242 -6.83 -29.69 10.95
CA GLY A 242 -7.49 -29.04 12.08
C GLY A 242 -6.80 -27.75 12.57
N GLN A 243 -5.57 -27.48 12.15
CA GLN A 243 -4.92 -26.22 12.41
C GLN A 243 -5.36 -25.14 11.41
N VAL A 244 -5.12 -23.89 11.76
CA VAL A 244 -5.34 -22.74 10.88
C VAL A 244 -4.29 -22.74 9.77
N CYS A 245 -4.72 -22.77 8.50
CA CYS A 245 -3.84 -22.62 7.35
C CYS A 245 -3.82 -21.18 6.80
N GLY A 246 -4.68 -20.30 7.32
CA GLY A 246 -4.75 -18.89 6.92
C GLY A 246 -5.98 -18.17 7.41
N ILE A 247 -6.30 -17.07 6.72
CA ILE A 247 -7.34 -16.12 7.10
C ILE A 247 -8.37 -15.96 5.98
N VAL A 248 -9.64 -15.80 6.39
CA VAL A 248 -10.71 -15.22 5.59
C VAL A 248 -11.10 -13.90 6.26
N GLN A 249 -11.17 -12.82 5.50
CA GLN A 249 -11.50 -11.50 6.05
C GLN A 249 -12.42 -10.75 5.10
N ASP A 250 -13.54 -10.25 5.62
CA ASP A 250 -14.56 -9.51 4.88
C ASP A 250 -14.66 -8.08 5.39
N GLY A 251 -14.36 -7.12 4.52
CA GLY A 251 -14.68 -5.71 4.73
C GLY A 251 -15.98 -5.36 4.03
N THR A 252 -17.02 -4.96 4.78
CA THR A 252 -18.34 -4.72 4.19
C THR A 252 -18.87 -3.33 4.52
N GLY A 253 -19.27 -2.58 3.47
CA GLY A 253 -19.95 -1.29 3.58
C GLY A 253 -21.46 -1.44 3.37
N HIS A 254 -22.26 -0.89 4.32
CA HIS A 254 -23.72 -1.01 4.31
C HIS A 254 -24.39 0.34 4.01
N ARG A 255 -25.46 0.29 3.20
CA ARG A 255 -26.30 1.44 2.85
C ARG A 255 -27.74 0.98 2.69
N GLY A 256 -28.69 1.64 3.38
CA GLY A 256 -30.09 1.19 3.43
C GLY A 256 -30.26 -0.20 4.05
N GLY A 257 -29.40 -0.58 4.98
CA GLY A 257 -29.38 -1.93 5.57
C GLY A 257 -28.66 -2.99 4.73
N GLU A 258 -28.43 -2.74 3.44
CA GLU A 258 -27.88 -3.72 2.50
C GLU A 258 -26.36 -3.59 2.34
N PRO A 259 -25.63 -4.71 2.09
CA PRO A 259 -24.22 -4.70 1.76
C PRO A 259 -24.00 -4.22 0.32
N VAL A 260 -23.55 -2.98 0.14
CA VAL A 260 -23.32 -2.38 -1.19
C VAL A 260 -21.84 -2.42 -1.63
N ILE A 261 -20.91 -2.55 -0.69
CA ILE A 261 -19.49 -2.80 -0.96
C ILE A 261 -19.07 -4.02 -0.17
N VAL A 262 -18.51 -5.04 -0.83
CA VAL A 262 -18.01 -6.26 -0.21
C VAL A 262 -16.60 -6.52 -0.70
N LEU A 263 -15.64 -6.48 0.21
CA LEU A 263 -14.23 -6.80 -0.05
C LEU A 263 -13.91 -8.11 0.65
N HIS A 264 -13.90 -9.20 -0.11
CA HIS A 264 -13.61 -10.54 0.38
C HIS A 264 -12.15 -10.91 0.15
N MET A 265 -11.43 -11.25 1.19
CA MET A 265 -10.03 -11.65 1.10
C MET A 265 -9.81 -13.01 1.75
N GLU A 266 -9.27 -13.95 0.97
CA GLU A 266 -8.72 -15.21 1.46
C GLU A 266 -7.20 -15.24 1.23
N ALA A 267 -6.46 -15.58 2.29
CA ALA A 267 -5.02 -15.83 2.18
C ALA A 267 -4.69 -17.04 3.04
N TYR A 268 -4.40 -18.17 2.43
CA TYR A 268 -4.13 -19.42 3.13
C TYR A 268 -3.20 -20.34 2.36
N LEU A 269 -2.53 -21.26 3.05
CA LEU A 269 -1.68 -22.26 2.44
C LEU A 269 -2.55 -23.28 1.71
N GLY A 270 -2.24 -23.53 0.45
CA GLY A 270 -2.91 -24.57 -0.33
C GLY A 270 -4.20 -24.09 -1.03
N ALA A 271 -4.38 -22.79 -1.24
CA ALA A 271 -5.47 -22.33 -2.10
C ALA A 271 -5.39 -22.96 -3.49
N PRO A 272 -6.48 -23.58 -3.98
CA PRO A 272 -6.45 -24.29 -5.27
C PRO A 272 -6.33 -23.33 -6.45
N GLU A 273 -6.82 -22.12 -6.30
CA GLU A 273 -6.74 -21.05 -7.29
C GLU A 273 -6.31 -19.75 -6.62
N THR A 274 -5.46 -18.99 -7.28
CA THR A 274 -5.10 -17.62 -6.89
C THR A 274 -5.67 -16.66 -7.92
N TYR A 275 -6.47 -15.68 -7.46
CA TYR A 275 -7.05 -14.67 -8.35
C TYR A 275 -7.42 -13.39 -7.59
N ASP A 276 -7.59 -12.31 -8.35
CA ASP A 276 -8.30 -11.10 -7.94
C ASP A 276 -9.48 -10.92 -8.90
N ALA A 277 -10.70 -10.76 -8.37
CA ALA A 277 -11.90 -10.56 -9.17
C ALA A 277 -12.67 -9.33 -8.68
N ILE A 278 -13.28 -8.62 -9.61
CA ILE A 278 -14.09 -7.44 -9.35
C ILE A 278 -15.41 -7.62 -10.06
N ALA A 279 -16.51 -7.57 -9.34
CA ALA A 279 -17.85 -7.57 -9.86
C ALA A 279 -18.55 -6.25 -9.50
N ILE A 280 -19.07 -5.54 -10.51
CA ILE A 280 -19.83 -4.31 -10.35
C ILE A 280 -21.25 -4.59 -10.85
N THR A 281 -22.23 -4.49 -9.94
CA THR A 281 -23.65 -4.50 -10.32
C THR A 281 -24.07 -3.08 -10.64
N GLY A 282 -24.69 -2.89 -11.82
CA GLY A 282 -25.07 -1.56 -12.26
C GLY A 282 -25.50 -1.53 -13.73
N VAL A 283 -25.16 -0.45 -14.43
CA VAL A 283 -25.39 -0.31 -15.87
C VAL A 283 -24.09 0.17 -16.52
N PRO A 284 -23.44 -0.68 -17.32
CA PRO A 284 -23.63 -2.13 -17.43
C PRO A 284 -23.14 -2.89 -16.18
N ASN A 285 -23.54 -4.14 -16.02
CA ASN A 285 -22.86 -5.05 -15.10
C ASN A 285 -21.45 -5.35 -15.65
N LEU A 286 -20.48 -5.39 -14.74
CA LEU A 286 -19.09 -5.69 -15.09
C LEU A 286 -18.56 -6.83 -14.22
N GLU A 287 -17.80 -7.72 -14.84
CA GLU A 287 -17.00 -8.71 -14.14
C GLU A 287 -15.60 -8.77 -14.77
N VAL A 288 -14.56 -8.64 -13.92
CA VAL A 288 -13.15 -8.69 -14.34
C VAL A 288 -12.41 -9.62 -13.38
N LYS A 289 -11.68 -10.59 -13.94
CA LYS A 289 -10.86 -11.53 -13.15
C LYS A 289 -9.42 -11.52 -13.64
N ALA A 290 -8.49 -11.25 -12.74
CA ALA A 290 -7.05 -11.41 -12.95
C ALA A 290 -6.65 -12.83 -12.55
N LEU A 291 -6.44 -13.70 -13.52
CA LEU A 291 -5.99 -15.08 -13.31
C LEU A 291 -4.58 -15.08 -12.72
N GLY A 292 -4.33 -15.94 -11.72
CA GLY A 292 -3.08 -15.97 -10.96
C GLY A 292 -2.94 -14.84 -9.93
N GLY A 293 -3.86 -13.87 -9.93
CA GLY A 293 -3.91 -12.75 -8.98
C GLY A 293 -2.71 -11.81 -9.02
N PHE A 294 -2.76 -10.75 -8.21
CA PHE A 294 -1.65 -9.80 -8.08
C PHE A 294 -0.72 -10.25 -6.93
N HIS A 295 0.52 -10.61 -7.26
CA HIS A 295 1.49 -11.02 -6.25
C HIS A 295 1.78 -9.89 -5.25
N GLY A 296 1.43 -10.09 -3.97
CA GLY A 296 1.40 -9.04 -2.96
C GLY A 296 2.68 -8.22 -2.82
N ASP A 297 3.84 -8.89 -2.72
CA ASP A 297 5.11 -8.19 -2.48
C ASP A 297 5.63 -7.49 -3.74
N VAL A 298 5.51 -8.15 -4.91
CA VAL A 298 5.94 -7.58 -6.20
C VAL A 298 5.07 -6.40 -6.59
N ALA A 299 3.76 -6.56 -6.53
CA ALA A 299 2.80 -5.52 -6.93
C ALA A 299 2.84 -4.32 -5.96
N THR A 300 3.01 -4.54 -4.64
CA THR A 300 3.18 -3.43 -3.68
C THR A 300 4.43 -2.61 -4.00
N ALA A 301 5.56 -3.25 -4.26
CA ALA A 301 6.76 -2.52 -4.63
C ALA A 301 6.59 -1.79 -5.98
N ALA A 302 5.95 -2.43 -6.96
CA ALA A 302 5.73 -1.86 -8.29
C ALA A 302 4.83 -0.61 -8.24
N ILE A 303 3.65 -0.69 -7.60
CA ILE A 303 2.73 0.45 -7.51
C ILE A 303 3.35 1.61 -6.72
N THR A 304 4.11 1.30 -5.66
CA THR A 304 4.83 2.31 -4.88
C THR A 304 5.83 3.09 -5.76
N VAL A 305 6.65 2.38 -6.53
CA VAL A 305 7.63 3.02 -7.43
C VAL A 305 6.93 3.76 -8.57
N ASN A 306 5.87 3.20 -9.15
CA ASN A 306 5.11 3.82 -10.24
C ASN A 306 4.36 5.07 -9.78
N THR A 307 4.06 5.22 -8.49
CA THR A 307 3.43 6.41 -7.91
C THR A 307 4.41 7.58 -7.73
N ILE A 308 5.73 7.34 -7.75
CA ILE A 308 6.74 8.40 -7.58
C ILE A 308 6.53 9.58 -8.55
N PRO A 309 6.38 9.42 -9.87
CA PRO A 309 6.14 10.54 -10.76
C PRO A 309 4.85 11.30 -10.42
N LYS A 310 3.80 10.56 -10.01
CA LYS A 310 2.48 11.14 -9.73
C LYS A 310 2.48 12.03 -8.49
N VAL A 311 3.16 11.60 -7.42
CA VAL A 311 3.28 12.43 -6.20
C VAL A 311 4.12 13.68 -6.42
N LEU A 312 5.10 13.64 -7.32
CA LEU A 312 5.94 14.80 -7.68
C LEU A 312 5.17 15.88 -8.45
N GLU A 313 4.10 15.49 -9.17
CA GLU A 313 3.25 16.38 -9.95
C GLU A 313 1.98 16.80 -9.19
N ALA A 314 1.68 16.14 -8.07
CA ALA A 314 0.49 16.38 -7.29
C ALA A 314 0.51 17.75 -6.59
N PRO A 315 -0.65 18.39 -6.40
CA PRO A 315 -0.77 19.55 -5.53
C PRO A 315 -0.33 19.24 -4.10
N PRO A 316 0.15 20.22 -3.32
CA PRO A 316 0.48 19.98 -1.92
C PRO A 316 -0.72 19.50 -1.10
N GLY A 317 -0.49 18.52 -0.23
CA GLY A 317 -1.52 17.96 0.65
C GLY A 317 -1.44 16.44 0.77
N LEU A 318 -2.40 15.88 1.51
CA LEU A 318 -2.60 14.45 1.65
C LEU A 318 -3.48 13.93 0.52
N HIS A 319 -2.96 12.99 -0.23
CA HIS A 319 -3.63 12.32 -1.33
C HIS A 319 -3.94 10.86 -1.03
N THR A 320 -4.90 10.32 -1.75
CA THR A 320 -5.19 8.88 -1.85
C THR A 320 -5.00 8.44 -3.29
N MET A 321 -4.98 7.14 -3.53
CA MET A 321 -4.90 6.61 -4.91
C MET A 321 -6.11 6.99 -5.77
N ARG A 322 -7.24 7.35 -5.15
CA ARG A 322 -8.42 7.94 -5.82
C ARG A 322 -8.15 9.34 -6.39
N SER A 323 -7.35 10.16 -5.70
CA SER A 323 -7.14 11.58 -6.05
C SER A 323 -5.93 11.83 -6.94
N LEU A 324 -5.10 10.81 -7.19
CA LEU A 324 -3.96 10.89 -8.10
C LEU A 324 -4.32 10.32 -9.47
N PRO A 325 -3.69 10.79 -10.56
CA PRO A 325 -3.74 10.08 -11.84
C PRO A 325 -3.25 8.65 -11.71
N ILE A 326 -3.89 7.72 -12.43
CA ILE A 326 -3.54 6.28 -12.38
C ILE A 326 -2.04 6.11 -12.64
N PRO A 327 -1.30 5.46 -11.73
CA PRO A 327 0.10 5.14 -11.97
C PRO A 327 0.26 4.09 -13.06
N SER A 328 1.31 4.25 -13.86
CA SER A 328 1.68 3.28 -14.89
C SER A 328 3.17 2.94 -14.78
N PHE A 329 3.54 1.78 -15.31
CA PHE A 329 4.95 1.42 -15.44
C PHE A 329 5.70 2.46 -16.30
N PHE A 330 6.93 2.79 -15.89
CA PHE A 330 7.85 3.57 -16.69
C PHE A 330 9.24 2.95 -16.62
N GLY A 331 9.87 2.71 -17.78
CA GLY A 331 11.21 2.11 -17.87
C GLY A 331 12.32 3.12 -18.19
N GLY A 332 11.97 4.32 -18.62
CA GLY A 332 12.87 5.36 -19.06
C GLY A 332 12.88 6.61 -18.18
N LYS A 333 13.40 7.70 -18.73
CA LYS A 333 13.35 9.03 -18.08
C LYS A 333 11.90 9.49 -17.97
N VAL A 334 11.50 9.92 -16.80
CA VAL A 334 10.17 10.53 -16.58
C VAL A 334 10.17 11.90 -17.26
N ALA A 335 9.31 12.09 -18.26
CA ALA A 335 9.06 13.39 -18.82
C ALA A 335 8.38 14.25 -17.75
N ARG A 336 9.02 15.34 -17.33
CA ARG A 336 8.34 16.32 -16.46
C ARG A 336 7.28 17.03 -17.28
N SER A 337 6.03 16.98 -16.88
CA SER A 337 5.03 17.90 -17.38
C SER A 337 5.53 19.31 -17.09
N ARG A 338 5.72 20.13 -18.12
CA ARG A 338 6.02 21.55 -17.94
C ARG A 338 4.77 22.14 -17.28
N ALA A 339 4.88 22.55 -16.01
CA ALA A 339 3.86 23.39 -15.39
C ALA A 339 3.59 24.55 -16.36
N LYS A 340 2.36 24.62 -16.91
CA LYS A 340 1.95 25.77 -17.72
C LYS A 340 2.04 26.97 -16.80
N THR A 341 3.10 27.80 -16.96
CA THR A 341 3.16 29.14 -16.39
C THR A 341 1.92 29.86 -16.88
N ARG A 342 1.00 30.18 -15.96
CA ARG A 342 -0.13 31.05 -16.26
C ARG A 342 0.42 32.33 -16.89
N PRO A 343 -0.11 32.76 -18.06
CA PRO A 343 0.30 34.03 -18.60
C PRO A 343 -0.03 35.11 -17.58
N ARG A 344 0.97 35.94 -17.27
CA ARG A 344 0.74 37.17 -16.49
C ARG A 344 -0.34 37.97 -17.20
N ARG A 345 -1.50 38.13 -16.58
CA ARG A 345 -2.46 39.18 -17.01
C ARG A 345 -1.73 40.50 -16.95
N ARG A 346 -1.49 41.10 -18.12
CA ARG A 346 -1.11 42.50 -18.22
C ARG A 346 -2.31 43.26 -17.68
N ALA A 347 -2.10 44.03 -16.60
CA ALA A 347 -3.04 45.05 -16.18
C ALA A 347 -3.05 46.13 -17.29
N ALA A 348 -4.22 46.40 -17.82
CA ALA A 348 -4.52 47.59 -18.59
C ALA A 348 -5.06 48.64 -17.63
#